data_cad61b4086331fb5a344c21bea3ee27b
#
_entry.id   cad61b4086331fb5a344c21bea3ee27b
#
_cell.length_a   1.000
_cell.length_b   1.000
_cell.length_c   1.000
_cell.angle_alpha   90.00
_cell.angle_beta   90.00
_cell.angle_gamma   90.00
#
_symmetry.space_group_name_H-M   'P 1'
#
loop_
_entity.id
_entity.type
_entity.pdbx_description
1 polymer ?
#
loop_
_entity_poly.entity_id
_entity_poly.type
_entity_poly.pdbx_seq_one_letter_code
_entity_poly.pdbx_strand_id
1 'polypeptide(L)'
;MGNANQTRTVGATLNGYLKGVAVKPGDYVTAGQPLVTVTQNRTLQLRADVPERHYAFLPRITSANFRMAYGDRTACYSLKELNGKLLSKGQATATGEYFIPVTFELENRGDFVPGSLAQVYLTGAPRAGVLTLPLSALTEAQGLHFAYLQLHADAYRRVEVQLGASDGRRVEILHGIKAGDKVVTQGTTQVRLAASATVIPEGHSH
;
A
#
# COMPACT_ATOMS: atom_id res chain seq x y z
N MET A 1 -31.61 -55.38 -0.53
CA MET A 1 -31.56 -53.96 -0.19
C MET A 1 -30.16 -53.47 -0.55
N GLY A 2 -29.99 -52.92 -1.74
CA GLY A 2 -28.67 -52.50 -2.21
C GLY A 2 -28.39 -51.08 -1.78
N ASN A 3 -27.47 -50.86 -0.86
CA ASN A 3 -26.88 -49.57 -0.61
C ASN A 3 -25.90 -49.27 -1.74
N ALA A 4 -26.38 -48.63 -2.79
CA ALA A 4 -25.51 -48.09 -3.82
C ALA A 4 -24.82 -46.85 -3.24
N ASN A 5 -23.62 -47.03 -2.72
CA ASN A 5 -22.71 -45.93 -2.35
C ASN A 5 -22.23 -45.32 -3.65
N GLN A 6 -23.05 -44.44 -4.27
CA GLN A 6 -22.69 -43.79 -5.51
C GLN A 6 -21.84 -42.57 -5.21
N THR A 7 -20.55 -42.69 -5.45
CA THR A 7 -19.66 -41.54 -5.47
C THR A 7 -19.94 -40.69 -6.73
N ARG A 8 -20.40 -39.49 -6.54
CA ARG A 8 -20.67 -38.55 -7.65
C ARG A 8 -19.67 -37.42 -7.59
N THR A 9 -18.95 -37.20 -8.69
CA THR A 9 -18.06 -36.06 -8.80
C THR A 9 -18.86 -34.81 -9.19
N VAL A 10 -18.75 -33.75 -8.38
CA VAL A 10 -19.35 -32.46 -8.66
C VAL A 10 -18.23 -31.51 -9.03
N GLY A 11 -18.24 -31.05 -10.29
CA GLY A 11 -17.28 -30.05 -10.80
C GLY A 11 -17.81 -28.65 -10.64
N ALA A 12 -16.92 -27.68 -10.33
CA ALA A 12 -17.25 -26.27 -10.39
C ALA A 12 -17.46 -25.84 -11.85
N THR A 13 -18.51 -25.10 -12.13
CA THR A 13 -18.81 -24.53 -13.44
C THR A 13 -18.03 -23.26 -13.74
N LEU A 14 -17.36 -22.70 -12.76
CA LEU A 14 -16.59 -21.44 -12.81
C LEU A 14 -15.17 -21.66 -12.29
N ASN A 15 -14.21 -21.03 -12.95
CA ASN A 15 -12.85 -20.93 -12.43
C ASN A 15 -12.80 -19.91 -11.28
N GLY A 16 -12.24 -20.29 -10.14
CA GLY A 16 -12.18 -19.41 -8.97
C GLY A 16 -11.50 -20.06 -7.78
N TYR A 17 -11.64 -19.45 -6.62
CA TYR A 17 -11.12 -19.93 -5.35
C TYR A 17 -12.24 -20.52 -4.51
N LEU A 18 -11.96 -21.60 -3.77
CA LEU A 18 -12.89 -22.17 -2.80
C LEU A 18 -12.96 -21.23 -1.58
N LYS A 19 -14.12 -20.64 -1.35
CA LYS A 19 -14.36 -19.79 -0.16
C LYS A 19 -14.75 -20.60 1.06
N GLY A 20 -15.43 -21.72 0.86
CA GLY A 20 -15.85 -22.60 1.92
C GLY A 20 -16.35 -23.92 1.37
N VAL A 21 -16.07 -24.99 2.11
CA VAL A 21 -16.59 -26.33 1.89
C VAL A 21 -17.58 -26.62 3.01
N ALA A 22 -18.86 -26.76 2.69
CA ALA A 22 -19.94 -26.91 3.66
C ALA A 22 -20.17 -28.35 4.10
N VAL A 23 -19.46 -29.33 3.51
CA VAL A 23 -19.64 -30.76 3.74
C VAL A 23 -18.30 -31.46 3.95
N LYS A 24 -18.32 -32.58 4.68
CA LYS A 24 -17.16 -33.46 4.92
C LYS A 24 -17.36 -34.78 4.19
N PRO A 25 -16.27 -35.50 3.89
CA PRO A 25 -16.39 -36.87 3.40
C PRO A 25 -17.22 -37.73 4.32
N GLY A 26 -18.27 -38.41 3.79
CA GLY A 26 -19.21 -39.22 4.54
C GLY A 26 -20.50 -38.52 4.95
N ASP A 27 -20.62 -37.20 4.76
CA ASP A 27 -21.88 -36.50 5.06
C ASP A 27 -22.98 -36.87 4.06
N TYR A 28 -24.20 -36.99 4.54
CA TYR A 28 -25.38 -37.09 3.70
C TYR A 28 -25.73 -35.75 3.13
N VAL A 29 -25.98 -35.69 1.82
CA VAL A 29 -26.34 -34.47 1.09
C VAL A 29 -27.68 -34.62 0.39
N THR A 30 -28.48 -33.60 0.41
CA THR A 30 -29.79 -33.54 -0.28
C THR A 30 -29.69 -32.74 -1.56
N ALA A 31 -30.63 -33.00 -2.49
CA ALA A 31 -30.69 -32.22 -3.73
C ALA A 31 -30.93 -30.73 -3.42
N GLY A 32 -30.12 -29.85 -3.99
CA GLY A 32 -30.17 -28.40 -3.75
C GLY A 32 -29.33 -27.89 -2.58
N GLN A 33 -28.71 -28.78 -1.81
CA GLN A 33 -27.81 -28.37 -0.72
C GLN A 33 -26.52 -27.78 -1.27
N PRO A 34 -26.08 -26.60 -0.81
CA PRO A 34 -24.79 -26.02 -1.20
C PRO A 34 -23.66 -26.87 -0.60
N LEU A 35 -22.76 -27.35 -1.44
CA LEU A 35 -21.61 -28.15 -1.04
C LEU A 35 -20.35 -27.32 -0.89
N VAL A 36 -20.17 -26.37 -1.83
CA VAL A 36 -18.97 -25.56 -1.96
C VAL A 36 -19.36 -24.18 -2.48
N THR A 37 -18.71 -23.15 -1.98
CA THR A 37 -18.81 -21.79 -2.53
C THR A 37 -17.53 -21.48 -3.29
N VAL A 38 -17.66 -21.23 -4.60
CA VAL A 38 -16.57 -20.76 -5.46
C VAL A 38 -16.71 -19.25 -5.65
N THR A 39 -15.63 -18.51 -5.42
CA THR A 39 -15.61 -17.07 -5.60
C THR A 39 -14.56 -16.67 -6.64
N GLN A 40 -14.91 -15.70 -7.47
CA GLN A 40 -13.98 -15.11 -8.45
C GLN A 40 -13.46 -13.80 -7.85
N ASN A 41 -12.16 -13.76 -7.54
CA ASN A 41 -11.52 -12.58 -6.95
C ASN A 41 -10.70 -11.80 -8.00
N ARG A 42 -11.17 -11.78 -9.26
CA ARG A 42 -10.48 -11.05 -10.33
C ARG A 42 -10.57 -9.54 -10.18
N THR A 43 -11.66 -9.08 -9.61
CA THR A 43 -11.92 -7.66 -9.35
C THR A 43 -12.13 -7.49 -7.85
N LEU A 44 -11.43 -6.55 -7.26
CA LEU A 44 -11.55 -6.19 -5.86
C LEU A 44 -11.98 -4.74 -5.70
N GLN A 45 -12.57 -4.45 -4.57
CA GLN A 45 -12.84 -3.07 -4.14
C GLN A 45 -11.86 -2.68 -3.04
N LEU A 46 -11.21 -1.53 -3.22
CA LEU A 46 -10.41 -0.87 -2.21
C LEU A 46 -11.25 0.26 -1.62
N ARG A 47 -11.61 0.13 -0.35
CA ARG A 47 -12.33 1.16 0.40
C ARG A 47 -11.34 1.93 1.26
N ALA A 48 -11.34 3.26 1.13
CA ALA A 48 -10.60 4.17 1.98
C ALA A 48 -11.59 4.98 2.82
N ASP A 49 -11.47 4.92 4.13
CA ASP A 49 -12.30 5.67 5.05
C ASP A 49 -11.59 7.00 5.37
N VAL A 50 -12.10 8.08 4.77
CA VAL A 50 -11.51 9.43 4.85
C VAL A 50 -12.13 10.19 6.02
N PRO A 51 -11.34 10.68 6.99
CA PRO A 51 -11.86 11.50 8.06
C PRO A 51 -12.60 12.74 7.53
N GLU A 52 -13.74 13.09 8.12
CA GLU A 52 -14.60 14.20 7.68
C GLU A 52 -13.86 15.54 7.57
N ARG A 53 -12.87 15.80 8.43
CA ARG A 53 -12.01 17.00 8.35
C ARG A 53 -11.34 17.18 7.00
N HIS A 54 -11.25 16.13 6.19
CA HIS A 54 -10.67 16.15 4.84
C HIS A 54 -11.71 16.24 3.71
N TYR A 55 -12.98 16.51 4.03
CA TYR A 55 -14.07 16.61 3.07
C TYR A 55 -13.75 17.52 1.88
N ALA A 56 -13.13 18.67 2.13
CA ALA A 56 -12.77 19.64 1.11
C ALA A 56 -11.81 19.09 0.04
N PHE A 57 -11.08 18.00 0.33
CA PHE A 57 -10.18 17.34 -0.61
C PHE A 57 -10.84 16.27 -1.47
N LEU A 58 -12.01 15.74 -1.07
CA LEU A 58 -12.70 14.66 -1.79
C LEU A 58 -12.92 14.93 -3.28
N PRO A 59 -13.35 16.13 -3.70
CA PRO A 59 -13.56 16.43 -5.13
C PRO A 59 -12.28 16.25 -5.97
N ARG A 60 -11.11 16.51 -5.37
CA ARG A 60 -9.80 16.47 -6.03
C ARG A 60 -9.23 15.05 -6.16
N ILE A 61 -9.77 14.07 -5.44
CA ILE A 61 -9.30 12.69 -5.49
C ILE A 61 -9.69 12.08 -6.83
N THR A 62 -8.71 11.56 -7.56
CA THR A 62 -8.92 10.90 -8.86
C THR A 62 -8.41 9.46 -8.88
N SER A 63 -7.47 9.12 -8.00
CA SER A 63 -6.85 7.80 -7.93
C SER A 63 -6.32 7.55 -6.51
N ALA A 64 -5.65 6.41 -6.32
CA ALA A 64 -4.96 6.09 -5.09
C ALA A 64 -3.75 5.21 -5.37
N ASN A 65 -2.77 5.25 -4.47
CA ASN A 65 -1.77 4.21 -4.30
C ASN A 65 -2.06 3.52 -2.96
N PHE A 66 -1.59 2.28 -2.80
CA PHE A 66 -1.80 1.59 -1.53
C PHE A 66 -0.66 0.60 -1.23
N ARG A 67 -0.51 0.29 0.05
CA ARG A 67 0.40 -0.74 0.58
C ARG A 67 -0.42 -1.74 1.36
N MET A 68 -0.12 -3.01 1.18
CA MET A 68 -0.75 -4.05 2.00
C MET A 68 -0.15 -4.06 3.40
N ALA A 69 -0.95 -4.43 4.40
CA ALA A 69 -0.48 -4.61 5.78
C ALA A 69 0.40 -5.87 5.93
N TYR A 70 0.36 -6.78 4.96
CA TYR A 70 1.13 -8.02 4.90
C TYR A 70 2.09 -8.04 3.71
N GLY A 71 3.01 -9.01 3.72
CA GLY A 71 4.01 -9.17 2.66
C GLY A 71 5.11 -8.12 2.69
N ASP A 72 5.59 -7.71 1.52
CA ASP A 72 6.61 -6.67 1.41
C ASP A 72 6.02 -5.29 1.75
N ARG A 73 6.36 -4.80 2.93
CA ARG A 73 5.89 -3.51 3.45
C ARG A 73 6.46 -2.31 2.68
N THR A 74 7.45 -2.52 1.83
CA THR A 74 8.02 -1.48 0.96
C THR A 74 7.27 -1.38 -0.38
N ALA A 75 6.58 -2.44 -0.78
CA ALA A 75 5.81 -2.48 -2.02
C ALA A 75 4.62 -1.52 -1.95
N CYS A 76 4.57 -0.59 -2.89
CA CYS A 76 3.48 0.36 -3.05
C CYS A 76 2.86 0.18 -4.44
N TYR A 77 1.60 -0.23 -4.45
CA TYR A 77 0.84 -0.50 -5.67
C TYR A 77 0.10 0.76 -6.12
N SER A 78 0.05 0.99 -7.42
CA SER A 78 -0.76 2.06 -8.00
C SER A 78 -2.03 1.52 -8.61
N LEU A 79 -3.17 2.15 -8.33
CA LEU A 79 -4.43 1.80 -8.98
C LEU A 79 -4.34 1.85 -10.50
N LYS A 80 -3.57 2.80 -11.06
CA LYS A 80 -3.38 2.90 -12.52
C LYS A 80 -2.73 1.67 -13.13
N GLU A 81 -1.75 1.08 -12.42
CA GLU A 81 -1.05 -0.14 -12.86
C GLU A 81 -1.92 -1.38 -12.77
N LEU A 82 -2.97 -1.33 -11.94
CA LEU A 82 -3.93 -2.42 -11.71
C LEU A 82 -5.27 -2.19 -12.44
N ASN A 83 -5.27 -1.38 -13.50
CA ASN A 83 -6.48 -1.00 -14.24
C ASN A 83 -7.60 -0.46 -13.32
N GLY A 84 -7.19 0.15 -12.20
CA GLY A 84 -8.11 0.59 -11.18
C GLY A 84 -8.82 1.89 -11.55
N LYS A 85 -10.04 2.03 -11.07
CA LYS A 85 -10.89 3.20 -11.27
C LYS A 85 -11.60 3.60 -9.99
N LEU A 86 -11.87 4.88 -9.86
CA LEU A 86 -12.72 5.41 -8.80
C LEU A 86 -14.17 5.02 -9.08
N LEU A 87 -14.81 4.33 -8.13
CA LEU A 87 -16.23 3.95 -8.22
C LEU A 87 -17.14 5.00 -7.59
N SER A 88 -16.80 5.39 -6.36
CA SER A 88 -17.65 6.31 -5.61
C SER A 88 -16.87 7.15 -4.60
N LYS A 89 -17.38 8.33 -4.34
CA LYS A 89 -17.01 9.18 -3.21
C LYS A 89 -18.28 9.36 -2.38
N GLY A 90 -18.27 8.93 -1.12
CA GLY A 90 -19.36 9.16 -0.21
C GLY A 90 -19.67 10.66 -0.08
N GLN A 91 -20.93 11.01 0.03
CA GLN A 91 -21.36 12.39 0.23
C GLN A 91 -21.79 12.64 1.68
N ALA A 92 -21.95 11.58 2.47
CA ALA A 92 -22.32 11.64 3.87
C ALA A 92 -21.63 10.52 4.65
N THR A 93 -21.45 10.75 5.93
CA THR A 93 -21.08 9.71 6.89
C THR A 93 -22.33 8.91 7.27
N ALA A 94 -22.20 7.64 7.58
CA ALA A 94 -23.28 6.91 8.24
C ALA A 94 -23.51 7.50 9.65
N THR A 95 -24.72 7.35 10.17
CA THR A 95 -25.06 7.85 11.50
C THR A 95 -24.11 7.27 12.54
N GLY A 96 -23.33 8.13 13.22
CA GLY A 96 -22.33 7.72 14.21
C GLY A 96 -20.95 7.41 13.66
N GLU A 97 -20.71 7.56 12.35
CA GLU A 97 -19.39 7.42 11.75
C GLU A 97 -18.83 8.80 11.36
N TYR A 98 -17.52 9.00 11.63
CA TYR A 98 -16.81 10.24 11.30
C TYR A 98 -15.94 10.10 10.04
N PHE A 99 -16.26 9.11 9.19
CA PHE A 99 -15.48 8.78 8.00
C PHE A 99 -16.38 8.77 6.76
N ILE A 100 -15.82 9.26 5.68
CA ILE A 100 -16.46 9.30 4.37
C ILE A 100 -15.80 8.23 3.50
N PRO A 101 -16.54 7.22 3.02
CA PRO A 101 -15.97 6.16 2.22
C PRO A 101 -15.65 6.65 0.81
N VAL A 102 -14.42 6.37 0.35
CA VAL A 102 -14.02 6.48 -1.05
C VAL A 102 -13.70 5.08 -1.55
N THR A 103 -14.40 4.64 -2.59
CA THR A 103 -14.28 3.27 -3.09
C THR A 103 -13.68 3.28 -4.48
N PHE A 104 -12.69 2.42 -4.67
CA PHE A 104 -12.06 2.15 -5.94
C PHE A 104 -12.26 0.69 -6.32
N GLU A 105 -12.27 0.41 -7.60
CA GLU A 105 -12.19 -0.94 -8.15
C GLU A 105 -10.79 -1.16 -8.70
N LEU A 106 -10.27 -2.37 -8.59
CA LEU A 106 -8.98 -2.75 -9.16
C LEU A 106 -8.99 -4.21 -9.63
N GLU A 107 -8.11 -4.51 -10.57
CA GLU A 107 -7.86 -5.87 -11.02
C GLU A 107 -6.97 -6.61 -10.03
N ASN A 108 -7.41 -7.77 -9.56
CA ASN A 108 -6.60 -8.66 -8.74
C ASN A 108 -5.92 -9.70 -9.64
N ARG A 109 -4.60 -9.64 -9.71
CA ARG A 109 -3.76 -10.60 -10.44
C ARG A 109 -3.36 -11.81 -9.61
N GLY A 110 -3.94 -11.96 -8.43
CA GLY A 110 -3.64 -13.03 -7.48
C GLY A 110 -2.83 -12.57 -6.26
N ASP A 111 -2.41 -11.31 -6.23
CA ASP A 111 -1.52 -10.77 -5.20
C ASP A 111 -2.27 -10.31 -3.94
N PHE A 112 -3.59 -10.08 -4.05
CA PHE A 112 -4.36 -9.48 -2.96
C PHE A 112 -5.39 -10.44 -2.40
N VAL A 113 -5.41 -10.54 -1.07
CA VAL A 113 -6.38 -11.33 -0.31
C VAL A 113 -7.58 -10.44 0.06
N PRO A 114 -8.81 -10.78 -0.37
CA PRO A 114 -10.00 -10.02 0.00
C PRO A 114 -10.19 -9.94 1.51
N GLY A 115 -10.63 -8.78 2.00
CA GLY A 115 -10.82 -8.53 3.42
C GLY A 115 -9.56 -8.09 4.17
N SER A 116 -8.42 -8.00 3.49
CA SER A 116 -7.18 -7.52 4.09
C SER A 116 -7.15 -6.00 4.26
N LEU A 117 -6.36 -5.55 5.23
CA LEU A 117 -6.12 -4.13 5.46
C LEU A 117 -5.02 -3.60 4.54
N ALA A 118 -5.20 -2.37 4.10
CA ALA A 118 -4.22 -1.63 3.32
C ALA A 118 -4.10 -0.18 3.82
N GLN A 119 -2.90 0.36 3.72
CA GLN A 119 -2.67 1.79 3.87
C GLN A 119 -2.87 2.46 2.52
N VAL A 120 -3.82 3.39 2.43
CA VAL A 120 -4.21 4.04 1.17
C VAL A 120 -3.70 5.49 1.14
N TYR A 121 -3.06 5.84 0.03
CA TYR A 121 -2.60 7.20 -0.29
C TYR A 121 -3.51 7.73 -1.41
N LEU A 122 -4.42 8.60 -1.05
CA LEU A 122 -5.35 9.21 -2.01
C LEU A 122 -4.62 10.26 -2.84
N THR A 123 -4.74 10.15 -4.16
CA THR A 123 -4.04 11.03 -5.10
C THR A 123 -5.02 11.82 -5.97
N GLY A 124 -4.65 13.05 -6.27
CA GLY A 124 -5.38 13.94 -7.17
C GLY A 124 -4.59 14.25 -8.43
N ALA A 125 -4.89 15.38 -9.04
CA ALA A 125 -4.14 15.88 -10.19
C ALA A 125 -2.67 16.16 -9.80
N PRO A 126 -1.70 15.86 -10.68
CA PRO A 126 -0.31 16.20 -10.46
C PRO A 126 -0.12 17.71 -10.27
N ARG A 127 0.76 18.08 -9.33
CA ARG A 127 1.19 19.47 -9.14
C ARG A 127 2.55 19.70 -9.82
N ALA A 128 2.63 20.67 -10.68
CA ALA A 128 3.91 21.07 -11.30
C ALA A 128 4.78 21.86 -10.32
N GLY A 129 6.10 21.85 -10.55
CA GLY A 129 7.06 22.63 -9.77
C GLY A 129 7.30 22.14 -8.33
N VAL A 130 6.87 20.95 -7.99
CA VAL A 130 7.05 20.37 -6.67
C VAL A 130 8.31 19.51 -6.63
N LEU A 131 9.19 19.79 -5.68
CA LEU A 131 10.37 18.95 -5.43
C LEU A 131 9.97 17.69 -4.70
N THR A 132 10.29 16.52 -5.25
CA THR A 132 9.93 15.23 -4.63
C THR A 132 11.12 14.28 -4.61
N LEU A 133 11.19 13.46 -3.57
CA LEU A 133 12.12 12.33 -3.47
C LEU A 133 11.37 11.01 -3.37
N PRO A 134 11.96 9.89 -3.84
CA PRO A 134 11.47 8.56 -3.49
C PRO A 134 11.64 8.35 -1.98
N LEU A 135 10.74 7.61 -1.36
CA LEU A 135 10.83 7.33 0.08
C LEU A 135 12.11 6.59 0.47
N SER A 136 12.71 5.82 -0.47
CA SER A 136 14.01 5.15 -0.28
C SER A 136 15.20 6.11 -0.10
N ALA A 137 15.05 7.38 -0.50
CA ALA A 137 16.07 8.41 -0.33
C ALA A 137 16.11 8.97 1.10
N LEU A 138 15.13 8.64 1.93
CA LEU A 138 14.97 9.22 3.25
C LEU A 138 15.39 8.24 4.34
N THR A 139 15.94 8.80 5.42
CA THR A 139 16.15 8.09 6.68
C THR A 139 15.45 8.86 7.79
N GLU A 140 14.99 8.14 8.79
CA GLU A 140 14.37 8.72 9.97
C GLU A 140 15.25 8.47 11.20
N ALA A 141 15.38 9.48 12.04
CA ALA A 141 16.02 9.38 13.35
C ALA A 141 15.39 10.40 14.29
N GLN A 142 14.95 9.94 15.45
CA GLN A 142 14.33 10.76 16.51
C GLN A 142 13.13 11.59 16.02
N GLY A 143 12.32 11.05 15.10
CA GLY A 143 11.17 11.76 14.52
C GLY A 143 11.51 12.79 13.44
N LEU A 144 12.80 12.97 13.14
CA LEU A 144 13.27 13.86 12.07
C LEU A 144 13.64 13.05 10.82
N HIS A 145 13.41 13.65 9.66
CA HIS A 145 13.73 13.03 8.38
C HIS A 145 14.97 13.65 7.76
N PHE A 146 15.79 12.80 7.14
CA PHE A 146 17.06 13.20 6.56
C PHE A 146 17.24 12.63 5.16
N ALA A 147 17.89 13.41 4.30
CA ALA A 147 18.42 12.98 3.02
C ALA A 147 19.95 13.11 3.01
N TYR A 148 20.62 12.38 2.13
CA TYR A 148 22.06 12.46 1.95
C TYR A 148 22.37 13.09 0.60
N LEU A 149 23.05 14.24 0.63
CA LEU A 149 23.55 14.93 -0.54
C LEU A 149 24.95 14.43 -0.86
N GLN A 150 25.18 14.05 -2.11
CA GLN A 150 26.52 13.76 -2.60
C GLN A 150 27.21 15.08 -2.95
N LEU A 151 28.29 15.41 -2.24
CA LEU A 151 29.11 16.59 -2.50
C LEU A 151 30.22 16.27 -3.51
N HIS A 152 30.91 15.14 -3.33
CA HIS A 152 31.97 14.60 -4.19
C HIS A 152 31.82 13.08 -4.26
N ALA A 153 32.71 12.39 -4.99
CA ALA A 153 32.63 10.95 -5.22
C ALA A 153 32.41 10.14 -3.92
N ASP A 154 33.12 10.51 -2.84
CA ASP A 154 33.11 9.77 -1.56
C ASP A 154 32.61 10.63 -0.39
N ALA A 155 32.11 11.83 -0.66
CA ALA A 155 31.68 12.76 0.39
C ALA A 155 30.15 12.98 0.34
N TYR A 156 29.51 12.67 1.46
CA TYR A 156 28.08 12.81 1.64
C TYR A 156 27.78 13.74 2.82
N ARG A 157 26.79 14.59 2.65
CA ARG A 157 26.29 15.45 3.72
C ARG A 157 24.88 15.03 4.10
N ARG A 158 24.66 14.72 5.35
CA ARG A 158 23.33 14.52 5.92
C ARG A 158 22.62 15.87 6.06
N VAL A 159 21.42 15.97 5.52
CA VAL A 159 20.61 17.19 5.59
C VAL A 159 19.24 16.83 6.13
N GLU A 160 18.78 17.59 7.11
CA GLU A 160 17.41 17.49 7.61
C GLU A 160 16.45 18.02 6.53
N VAL A 161 15.34 17.29 6.33
CA VAL A 161 14.33 17.65 5.33
C VAL A 161 12.95 17.70 5.97
N GLN A 162 12.20 18.71 5.59
CA GLN A 162 10.80 18.82 5.96
C GLN A 162 9.94 18.20 4.86
N LEU A 163 9.11 17.21 5.25
CA LEU A 163 8.26 16.47 4.32
C LEU A 163 6.90 17.16 4.16
N GLY A 164 6.38 17.13 2.94
CA GLY A 164 5.03 17.52 2.59
C GLY A 164 4.14 16.31 2.27
N ALA A 165 3.31 16.45 1.26
CA ALA A 165 2.41 15.39 0.82
C ALA A 165 3.16 14.18 0.25
N SER A 166 2.64 12.99 0.49
CA SER A 166 3.18 11.73 -0.05
C SER A 166 2.11 10.96 -0.81
N ASP A 167 2.53 10.31 -1.90
CA ASP A 167 1.71 9.37 -2.66
C ASP A 167 2.01 7.90 -2.32
N GLY A 168 2.84 7.67 -1.28
CA GLY A 168 3.29 6.35 -0.85
C GLY A 168 4.52 5.84 -1.58
N ARG A 169 4.91 6.41 -2.73
CA ARG A 169 6.15 6.11 -3.48
C ARG A 169 7.14 7.26 -3.38
N ARG A 170 6.64 8.47 -3.51
CA ARG A 170 7.40 9.71 -3.42
C ARG A 170 6.80 10.62 -2.36
N VAL A 171 7.60 11.51 -1.88
CA VAL A 171 7.19 12.53 -0.91
C VAL A 171 7.71 13.90 -1.35
N GLU A 172 6.88 14.89 -1.17
CA GLU A 172 7.22 16.30 -1.37
C GLU A 172 8.24 16.75 -0.33
N ILE A 173 9.23 17.51 -0.76
CA ILE A 173 10.21 18.13 0.12
C ILE A 173 9.92 19.63 0.16
N LEU A 174 9.54 20.09 1.34
CA LEU A 174 9.22 21.49 1.59
C LEU A 174 10.48 22.31 1.87
N HIS A 175 11.42 21.75 2.65
CA HIS A 175 12.67 22.38 3.03
C HIS A 175 13.81 21.36 3.13
N GLY A 176 15.05 21.85 3.05
CA GLY A 176 16.30 21.10 3.28
C GLY A 176 17.13 20.82 2.04
N ILE A 177 16.50 20.63 0.86
CA ILE A 177 17.20 20.43 -0.42
C ILE A 177 16.66 21.34 -1.52
N LYS A 178 17.41 21.49 -2.59
CA LYS A 178 17.07 22.34 -3.73
C LYS A 178 17.07 21.54 -5.03
N ALA A 179 16.40 22.08 -6.05
CA ALA A 179 16.49 21.52 -7.39
C ALA A 179 17.96 21.60 -7.90
N GLY A 180 18.45 20.48 -8.45
CA GLY A 180 19.84 20.34 -8.88
C GLY A 180 20.76 19.65 -7.88
N ASP A 181 20.35 19.50 -6.60
CA ASP A 181 21.10 18.73 -5.60
C ASP A 181 21.16 17.24 -6.00
N LYS A 182 22.33 16.63 -5.85
CA LYS A 182 22.51 15.18 -6.04
C LYS A 182 22.18 14.45 -4.77
N VAL A 183 21.07 13.72 -4.77
CA VAL A 183 20.57 13.01 -3.59
C VAL A 183 20.77 11.51 -3.76
N VAL A 184 21.21 10.84 -2.71
CA VAL A 184 21.31 9.38 -2.65
C VAL A 184 19.89 8.79 -2.59
N THR A 185 19.50 8.02 -3.61
CA THR A 185 18.18 7.38 -3.69
C THR A 185 18.21 5.87 -3.44
N GLN A 186 19.40 5.26 -3.54
CA GLN A 186 19.65 3.85 -3.24
C GLN A 186 20.88 3.74 -2.33
N GLY A 187 20.90 2.75 -1.44
CA GLY A 187 22.01 2.59 -0.51
C GLY A 187 22.06 3.62 0.64
N THR A 188 20.95 4.31 0.89
CA THR A 188 20.87 5.36 1.93
C THR A 188 21.23 4.83 3.33
N THR A 189 20.88 3.56 3.62
CA THR A 189 21.26 2.90 4.88
C THR A 189 22.76 2.67 4.99
N GLN A 190 23.43 2.29 3.90
CA GLN A 190 24.88 2.09 3.84
C GLN A 190 25.61 3.41 4.08
N VAL A 191 25.16 4.49 3.42
CA VAL A 191 25.72 5.84 3.63
C VAL A 191 25.53 6.28 5.08
N ARG A 192 24.38 6.02 5.69
CA ARG A 192 24.11 6.31 7.10
C ARG A 192 25.07 5.57 8.03
N LEU A 193 25.29 4.28 7.82
CA LEU A 193 26.20 3.46 8.62
C LEU A 193 27.65 3.93 8.48
N ALA A 194 28.10 4.23 7.27
CA ALA A 194 29.44 4.78 7.03
C ALA A 194 29.65 6.13 7.74
N ALA A 195 28.66 7.02 7.69
CA ALA A 195 28.71 8.31 8.38
C ALA A 195 28.75 8.17 9.92
N SER A 196 28.11 7.14 10.48
CA SER A 196 28.17 6.88 11.94
C SER A 196 29.46 6.18 12.38
N ALA A 197 30.12 5.41 11.49
CA ALA A 197 31.37 4.74 11.79
C ALA A 197 32.59 5.67 11.81
N THR A 198 32.49 6.85 11.22
CA THR A 198 33.58 7.87 11.20
C THR A 198 33.66 8.72 12.48
N VAL A 199 32.75 8.56 13.42
CA VAL A 199 32.88 9.14 14.76
C VAL A 199 33.68 8.16 15.63
N ILE A 200 34.99 8.08 15.41
CA ILE A 200 35.92 7.47 16.37
C ILE A 200 36.06 8.47 17.51
N PRO A 201 35.78 8.10 18.78
CA PRO A 201 36.13 8.96 19.90
C PRO A 201 37.67 9.07 19.92
N GLU A 202 38.19 10.28 19.87
CA GLU A 202 39.58 10.53 20.16
C GLU A 202 39.89 9.94 21.54
N GLY A 203 40.69 8.88 21.56
CA GLY A 203 41.13 8.24 22.78
C GLY A 203 41.97 9.23 23.59
N HIS A 204 41.52 9.47 24.83
CA HIS A 204 42.32 10.14 25.82
C HIS A 204 43.63 9.36 26.01
N SER A 205 44.75 9.88 25.49
CA SER A 205 46.09 9.45 25.88
C SER A 205 46.44 10.12 27.21
N HIS A 206 46.66 9.30 28.22
CA HIS A 206 47.31 9.66 29.47
C HIS A 206 48.80 9.75 29.28
#